data_09d835cbbb61296796c4bb9860a6cc1f
#
_entry.id   09d835cbbb61296796c4bb9860a6cc1f
#
_cell.length_a   1.000
_cell.length_b   1.000
_cell.length_c   1.000
_cell.angle_alpha   90.00
_cell.angle_beta   90.00
_cell.angle_gamma   90.00
#
_symmetry.space_group_name_H-M   'P 1'
#
loop_
_entity.id
_entity.type
_entity.pdbx_description
1 polymer ?
#
loop_
_entity_poly.entity_id
_entity_poly.type
_entity_poly.pdbx_seq_one_letter_code
_entity_poly.pdbx_strand_id
1 'polypeptide(L)'
;RMRYFVQLIVEGVPPVKHVYAPKDLKVAVDPGPRTMTFYSPEWQQKILVSAGTVSQEKEIARLLRAMDRSRRDTNRECYNPDDTVKAAGKKIVWKESKTYKATKAKLADLYRRQAQTRRCLHGEVINQVFGRAGTVIVEKNSYKAFQRAGYGKSLGKSGIAGLITRMTSKAESAGCCVVEVSPRKLRPSQHDPETGTYRKKALWERSHQLGDTDWYMDRDLAAAMNLYFADPATDSYDLKAEQSALARLKQVSGNAGSVVQYKPANRQDE
;
A
#
# COMPACT_ATOMS: atom_id res chain seq x y z
N ARG A 1 -22.45 -22.25 -4.64
CA ARG A 1 -22.29 -23.24 -3.59
C ARG A 1 -22.13 -22.51 -2.27
N MET A 2 -22.99 -22.80 -1.30
CA MET A 2 -22.93 -22.26 0.06
C MET A 2 -21.68 -22.83 0.75
N ARG A 3 -20.92 -22.01 1.49
CA ARG A 3 -19.75 -22.45 2.26
C ARG A 3 -20.00 -22.15 3.73
N TYR A 4 -19.69 -23.10 4.57
CA TYR A 4 -19.77 -22.95 6.01
C TYR A 4 -18.37 -22.82 6.58
N PHE A 5 -18.21 -21.98 7.59
CA PHE A 5 -16.95 -21.76 8.29
C PHE A 5 -17.22 -21.94 9.79
N VAL A 6 -16.28 -22.57 10.46
CA VAL A 6 -16.26 -22.67 11.92
C VAL A 6 -15.03 -21.90 12.38
N GLN A 7 -15.21 -21.01 13.35
CA GLN A 7 -14.14 -20.29 14.01
C GLN A 7 -14.08 -20.73 15.46
N LEU A 8 -12.93 -21.23 15.88
CA LEU A 8 -12.64 -21.54 17.28
C LEU A 8 -11.84 -20.37 17.87
N ILE A 9 -12.34 -19.83 18.95
CA ILE A 9 -11.65 -18.80 19.74
C ILE A 9 -11.08 -19.50 20.96
N VAL A 10 -9.77 -19.47 21.10
CA VAL A 10 -9.04 -20.09 22.21
C VAL A 10 -8.33 -18.99 22.98
N GLU A 11 -8.46 -19.01 24.30
CA GLU A 11 -7.74 -18.10 25.18
C GLU A 11 -6.28 -18.54 25.31
N GLY A 12 -5.36 -17.57 25.33
CA GLY A 12 -3.92 -17.81 25.50
C GLY A 12 -3.04 -17.06 24.52
N VAL A 13 -1.73 -17.22 24.66
CA VAL A 13 -0.74 -16.66 23.74
C VAL A 13 -0.66 -17.56 22.51
N PRO A 14 -0.84 -17.03 21.28
CA PRO A 14 -0.74 -17.84 20.07
C PRO A 14 0.65 -18.49 19.97
N PRO A 15 0.74 -19.77 19.62
CA PRO A 15 2.04 -20.40 19.43
C PRO A 15 2.77 -19.76 18.24
N VAL A 16 4.03 -19.44 18.44
CA VAL A 16 4.91 -18.99 17.35
C VAL A 16 5.16 -20.17 16.44
N LYS A 17 4.58 -20.17 15.25
CA LYS A 17 4.67 -21.29 14.31
C LYS A 17 6.05 -21.43 13.70
N HIS A 18 6.73 -20.31 13.50
CA HIS A 18 8.03 -20.28 12.85
C HIS A 18 8.72 -18.94 13.09
N VAL A 19 10.01 -18.98 13.37
CA VAL A 19 10.85 -17.77 13.45
C VAL A 19 11.47 -17.57 12.07
N TYR A 20 11.13 -16.47 11.42
CA TYR A 20 11.58 -16.21 10.05
C TYR A 20 12.96 -15.56 9.99
N ALA A 21 13.25 -14.66 10.92
CA ALA A 21 14.50 -13.91 10.95
C ALA A 21 14.94 -13.60 12.40
N PRO A 22 16.23 -13.29 12.62
CA PRO A 22 16.69 -12.74 13.89
C PRO A 22 15.91 -11.48 14.26
N LYS A 23 15.60 -11.32 15.56
CA LYS A 23 14.78 -10.21 16.06
C LYS A 23 15.47 -8.84 16.01
N ASP A 24 16.78 -8.82 15.92
CA ASP A 24 17.64 -7.63 15.81
C ASP A 24 17.64 -7.00 14.40
N LEU A 25 17.28 -7.78 13.37
CA LEU A 25 17.16 -7.27 12.00
C LEU A 25 15.85 -6.48 11.83
N LYS A 26 15.95 -5.34 11.16
CA LYS A 26 14.80 -4.48 10.86
C LYS A 26 14.66 -4.17 9.38
N VAL A 27 13.44 -3.87 8.95
CA VAL A 27 13.08 -3.36 7.63
C VAL A 27 12.11 -2.20 7.79
N ALA A 28 12.34 -1.12 7.09
CA ALA A 28 11.37 -0.02 7.00
C ALA A 28 10.49 -0.17 5.75
N VAL A 29 9.24 0.28 5.88
CA VAL A 29 8.21 0.17 4.85
C VAL A 29 7.50 1.49 4.67
N ASP A 30 7.56 2.04 3.45
CA ASP A 30 6.72 3.18 3.03
C ASP A 30 5.53 2.67 2.20
N PRO A 31 4.30 2.67 2.76
CA PRO A 31 3.09 2.17 2.10
C PRO A 31 2.39 3.28 1.32
N GLY A 32 2.69 3.44 0.04
CA GLY A 32 1.97 4.32 -0.87
C GLY A 32 0.61 3.75 -1.34
N PRO A 33 -0.23 4.53 -2.04
CA PRO A 33 -1.56 4.09 -2.49
C PRO A 33 -1.55 2.90 -3.47
N ARG A 34 -0.45 2.71 -4.21
CA ARG A 34 -0.29 1.67 -5.24
C ARG A 34 0.96 0.83 -5.05
N THR A 35 2.00 1.43 -4.52
CA THR A 35 3.32 0.85 -4.34
C THR A 35 3.62 0.68 -2.87
N MET A 36 4.53 -0.21 -2.57
CA MET A 36 5.13 -0.37 -1.26
C MET A 36 6.63 -0.40 -1.45
N THR A 37 7.34 0.42 -0.70
CA THR A 37 8.79 0.53 -0.78
C THR A 37 9.40 0.00 0.52
N PHE A 38 10.39 -0.84 0.38
CA PHE A 38 11.13 -1.47 1.48
C PHE A 38 12.54 -0.97 1.50
N TYR A 39 13.06 -0.78 2.69
CA TYR A 39 14.46 -0.43 2.90
C TYR A 39 15.05 -1.16 4.11
N SER A 40 16.16 -1.79 3.88
CA SER A 40 17.22 -2.09 4.84
C SER A 40 18.57 -1.87 4.16
N PRO A 41 19.70 -1.81 4.87
CA PRO A 41 21.01 -1.65 4.24
C PRO A 41 21.32 -2.70 3.17
N GLU A 42 20.79 -3.91 3.32
CA GLU A 42 21.05 -5.06 2.44
C GLU A 42 19.92 -5.35 1.46
N TRP A 43 18.77 -4.68 1.61
CA TRP A 43 17.62 -4.93 0.76
C TRP A 43 16.78 -3.66 0.54
N GLN A 44 16.79 -3.20 -0.71
CA GLN A 44 15.97 -2.09 -1.17
C GLN A 44 15.09 -2.59 -2.31
N GLN A 45 13.78 -2.39 -2.18
CA GLN A 45 12.83 -2.82 -3.20
C GLN A 45 11.58 -1.93 -3.21
N LYS A 46 11.10 -1.63 -4.41
CA LYS A 46 9.80 -1.00 -4.63
C LYS A 46 8.93 -1.94 -5.43
N ILE A 47 7.76 -2.29 -4.91
CA ILE A 47 6.82 -3.20 -5.56
C ILE A 47 5.50 -2.49 -5.86
N LEU A 48 4.83 -2.93 -6.92
CA LEU A 48 3.44 -2.61 -7.18
C LEU A 48 2.57 -3.65 -6.46
N VAL A 49 1.86 -3.25 -5.40
CA VAL A 49 1.08 -4.16 -4.52
C VAL A 49 -0.01 -4.93 -5.27
N SER A 50 -0.48 -4.38 -6.40
CA SER A 50 -1.47 -5.03 -7.27
C SER A 50 -0.86 -5.77 -8.46
N ALA A 51 0.47 -5.90 -8.54
CA ALA A 51 1.12 -6.71 -9.58
C ALA A 51 0.62 -8.17 -9.48
N GLY A 52 0.35 -8.78 -10.63
CA GLY A 52 -0.22 -10.14 -10.68
C GLY A 52 -1.74 -10.22 -10.48
N THR A 53 -2.44 -9.13 -10.12
CA THR A 53 -3.90 -9.11 -10.18
C THR A 53 -4.36 -8.82 -11.61
N VAL A 54 -5.02 -9.80 -12.25
CA VAL A 54 -5.63 -9.59 -13.56
C VAL A 54 -6.70 -8.51 -13.45
N SER A 55 -6.58 -7.48 -14.28
CA SER A 55 -7.59 -6.42 -14.32
C SER A 55 -8.89 -6.95 -14.89
N GLN A 56 -9.93 -7.01 -14.08
CA GLN A 56 -11.28 -7.43 -14.46
C GLN A 56 -12.23 -6.24 -14.57
N GLU A 57 -11.68 -5.03 -14.69
CA GLU A 57 -12.46 -3.78 -14.69
C GLU A 57 -13.50 -3.74 -15.83
N LYS A 58 -13.14 -4.22 -17.02
CA LYS A 58 -14.07 -4.28 -18.18
C LYS A 58 -15.25 -5.21 -17.88
N GLU A 59 -14.99 -6.38 -17.32
CA GLU A 59 -16.02 -7.36 -16.99
C GLU A 59 -16.91 -6.88 -15.83
N ILE A 60 -16.33 -6.30 -14.81
CA ILE A 60 -17.06 -5.66 -13.70
C ILE A 60 -17.99 -4.57 -14.26
N ALA A 61 -17.48 -3.67 -15.10
CA ALA A 61 -18.27 -2.61 -15.71
C ALA A 61 -19.40 -3.17 -16.59
N ARG A 62 -19.16 -4.26 -17.33
CA ARG A 62 -20.17 -4.95 -18.13
C ARG A 62 -21.30 -5.51 -17.25
N LEU A 63 -20.95 -6.20 -16.17
CA LEU A 63 -21.90 -6.78 -15.23
C LEU A 63 -22.71 -5.71 -14.50
N LEU A 64 -22.09 -4.63 -14.07
CA LEU A 64 -22.77 -3.50 -13.42
C LEU A 64 -23.78 -2.87 -14.36
N ARG A 65 -23.41 -2.61 -15.64
CA ARG A 65 -24.34 -2.09 -16.65
C ARG A 65 -25.50 -3.06 -16.92
N ALA A 66 -25.23 -4.37 -16.94
CA ALA A 66 -26.29 -5.37 -17.12
C ALA A 66 -27.26 -5.40 -15.93
N MET A 67 -26.75 -5.29 -14.69
CA MET A 67 -27.58 -5.18 -13.50
C MET A 67 -28.42 -3.90 -13.50
N ASP A 68 -27.82 -2.79 -13.91
CA ASP A 68 -28.51 -1.50 -13.96
C ASP A 68 -29.66 -1.50 -14.99
N ARG A 69 -29.44 -2.05 -16.19
CA ARG A 69 -30.51 -2.25 -17.18
C ARG A 69 -31.63 -3.14 -16.62
N SER A 70 -31.26 -4.32 -16.09
CA SER A 70 -32.25 -5.26 -15.54
C SER A 70 -33.04 -4.67 -14.38
N ARG A 71 -32.43 -3.82 -13.53
CA ARG A 71 -33.12 -3.11 -12.45
C ARG A 71 -34.11 -2.10 -12.99
N ARG A 72 -33.74 -1.31 -14.00
CA ARG A 72 -34.60 -0.36 -14.65
C ARG A 72 -35.83 -1.02 -15.32
N ASP A 73 -35.58 -2.09 -16.08
CA ASP A 73 -36.64 -2.82 -16.78
C ASP A 73 -37.66 -3.43 -15.80
N THR A 74 -37.19 -3.92 -14.66
CA THR A 74 -38.05 -4.57 -13.65
C THR A 74 -38.81 -3.57 -12.77
N ASN A 75 -38.33 -2.32 -12.68
CA ASN A 75 -38.89 -1.29 -11.78
C ASN A 75 -39.15 0.03 -12.51
N ARG A 76 -39.71 -0.02 -13.69
CA ARG A 76 -40.02 1.18 -14.52
C ARG A 76 -40.78 2.26 -13.76
N GLU A 77 -41.69 1.86 -12.87
CA GLU A 77 -42.48 2.74 -12.03
C GLU A 77 -41.63 3.63 -11.11
N CYS A 78 -40.42 3.23 -10.80
CA CYS A 78 -39.48 3.95 -9.93
C CYS A 78 -38.58 4.95 -10.66
N TYR A 79 -38.69 5.04 -12.01
CA TYR A 79 -37.82 5.88 -12.82
C TYR A 79 -38.62 6.99 -13.54
N ASN A 80 -37.98 8.13 -13.74
CA ASN A 80 -38.47 9.21 -14.59
C ASN A 80 -38.24 8.86 -16.09
N PRO A 81 -38.82 9.63 -17.03
CA PRO A 81 -38.58 9.45 -18.47
C PRO A 81 -37.11 9.59 -18.90
N ASP A 82 -36.33 10.34 -18.14
CA ASP A 82 -34.88 10.54 -18.34
C ASP A 82 -33.99 9.45 -17.69
N ASP A 83 -34.58 8.33 -17.28
CA ASP A 83 -33.92 7.23 -16.58
C ASP A 83 -33.33 7.59 -15.20
N THR A 84 -33.62 8.75 -14.65
CA THR A 84 -33.26 9.08 -13.26
C THR A 84 -34.24 8.42 -12.28
N VAL A 85 -33.75 8.11 -11.07
CA VAL A 85 -34.61 7.55 -10.03
C VAL A 85 -35.57 8.64 -9.51
N LYS A 86 -36.87 8.36 -9.45
CA LYS A 86 -37.86 9.29 -8.88
C LYS A 86 -37.52 9.63 -7.45
N ALA A 87 -37.56 10.92 -7.11
CA ALA A 87 -37.47 11.37 -5.74
C ALA A 87 -38.67 10.82 -4.95
N ALA A 88 -38.41 9.87 -4.04
CA ALA A 88 -39.43 9.27 -3.21
C ALA A 88 -39.24 9.74 -1.76
N GLY A 89 -40.32 10.19 -1.11
CA GLY A 89 -40.32 10.51 0.32
C GLY A 89 -40.10 9.27 1.23
N LYS A 90 -40.13 8.08 0.66
CA LYS A 90 -39.88 6.79 1.33
C LYS A 90 -38.81 5.99 0.62
N LYS A 91 -38.14 5.11 1.36
CA LYS A 91 -37.15 4.20 0.81
C LYS A 91 -37.74 3.29 -0.27
N ILE A 92 -37.20 3.33 -1.48
CA ILE A 92 -37.63 2.48 -2.59
C ILE A 92 -37.26 1.01 -2.30
N VAL A 93 -38.25 0.12 -2.43
CA VAL A 93 -38.06 -1.32 -2.37
C VAL A 93 -37.92 -1.83 -3.79
N TRP A 94 -36.67 -2.25 -4.15
CA TRP A 94 -36.34 -2.73 -5.49
C TRP A 94 -36.80 -4.17 -5.68
N LYS A 95 -37.54 -4.44 -6.75
CA LYS A 95 -37.81 -5.81 -7.21
C LYS A 95 -36.58 -6.34 -7.96
N GLU A 96 -36.10 -7.52 -7.56
CA GLU A 96 -34.95 -8.18 -8.22
C GLU A 96 -35.43 -9.28 -9.16
N SER A 97 -35.23 -9.12 -10.47
CA SER A 97 -35.51 -10.17 -11.46
C SER A 97 -34.56 -11.36 -11.32
N LYS A 98 -34.90 -12.51 -11.93
CA LYS A 98 -34.00 -13.68 -12.00
C LYS A 98 -32.66 -13.32 -12.66
N THR A 99 -32.69 -12.55 -13.74
CA THR A 99 -31.49 -12.07 -14.46
C THR A 99 -30.62 -11.18 -13.59
N TYR A 100 -31.25 -10.24 -12.83
CA TYR A 100 -30.53 -9.39 -11.89
C TYR A 100 -29.79 -10.21 -10.83
N LYS A 101 -30.48 -11.18 -10.19
CA LYS A 101 -29.91 -12.07 -9.17
C LYS A 101 -28.75 -12.90 -9.72
N ALA A 102 -28.89 -13.46 -10.93
CA ALA A 102 -27.84 -14.25 -11.57
C ALA A 102 -26.61 -13.39 -11.88
N THR A 103 -26.80 -12.17 -12.39
CA THR A 103 -25.71 -11.22 -12.71
C THR A 103 -25.01 -10.74 -11.41
N LYS A 104 -25.78 -10.45 -10.36
CA LYS A 104 -25.29 -10.09 -9.03
C LYS A 104 -24.41 -11.21 -8.44
N ALA A 105 -24.83 -12.47 -8.59
CA ALA A 105 -24.04 -13.60 -8.14
C ALA A 105 -22.71 -13.75 -8.90
N LYS A 106 -22.71 -13.54 -10.23
CA LYS A 106 -21.49 -13.51 -11.06
C LYS A 106 -20.55 -12.40 -10.61
N LEU A 107 -21.06 -11.19 -10.39
CA LEU A 107 -20.27 -10.06 -9.90
C LEU A 107 -19.66 -10.32 -8.52
N ALA A 108 -20.46 -10.89 -7.61
CA ALA A 108 -19.99 -11.25 -6.26
C ALA A 108 -18.87 -12.30 -6.32
N ASP A 109 -18.98 -13.31 -7.19
CA ASP A 109 -17.92 -14.31 -7.37
C ASP A 109 -16.64 -13.70 -7.96
N LEU A 110 -16.78 -12.76 -8.88
CA LEU A 110 -15.65 -12.02 -9.45
C LEU A 110 -14.88 -11.24 -8.37
N TYR A 111 -15.58 -10.46 -7.55
CA TYR A 111 -14.97 -9.74 -6.42
C TYR A 111 -14.35 -10.70 -5.39
N ARG A 112 -14.99 -11.83 -5.12
CA ARG A 112 -14.45 -12.85 -4.22
C ARG A 112 -13.11 -13.41 -4.73
N ARG A 113 -13.02 -13.72 -6.04
CA ARG A 113 -11.77 -14.19 -6.68
C ARG A 113 -10.68 -13.14 -6.59
N GLN A 114 -10.98 -11.88 -6.92
CA GLN A 114 -10.01 -10.79 -6.80
C GLN A 114 -9.51 -10.63 -5.36
N ALA A 115 -10.41 -10.70 -4.38
CA ALA A 115 -10.04 -10.63 -2.97
C ALA A 115 -9.14 -11.79 -2.56
N GLN A 116 -9.41 -13.00 -3.06
CA GLN A 116 -8.59 -14.18 -2.78
C GLN A 116 -7.18 -14.05 -3.39
N THR A 117 -7.06 -13.68 -4.66
CA THR A 117 -5.77 -13.45 -5.32
C THR A 117 -4.95 -12.39 -4.56
N ARG A 118 -5.59 -11.27 -4.23
CA ARG A 118 -4.94 -10.21 -3.45
C ARG A 118 -4.48 -10.70 -2.07
N ARG A 119 -5.26 -11.58 -1.42
CA ARG A 119 -4.84 -12.20 -0.14
C ARG A 119 -3.57 -13.04 -0.29
N CYS A 120 -3.45 -13.81 -1.36
CA CYS A 120 -2.26 -14.61 -1.62
C CYS A 120 -1.04 -13.71 -1.85
N LEU A 121 -1.15 -12.71 -2.73
CA LEU A 121 -0.08 -11.74 -3.00
C LEU A 121 0.36 -10.99 -1.73
N HIS A 122 -0.59 -10.54 -0.92
CA HIS A 122 -0.27 -9.93 0.38
C HIS A 122 0.47 -10.91 1.30
N GLY A 123 0.08 -12.19 1.31
CA GLY A 123 0.75 -13.23 2.08
C GLY A 123 2.20 -13.44 1.65
N GLU A 124 2.46 -13.42 0.34
CA GLU A 124 3.82 -13.51 -0.23
C GLU A 124 4.68 -12.33 0.21
N VAL A 125 4.15 -11.09 0.08
CA VAL A 125 4.86 -9.88 0.52
C VAL A 125 5.18 -9.95 2.02
N ILE A 126 4.22 -10.32 2.86
CA ILE A 126 4.43 -10.43 4.32
C ILE A 126 5.49 -11.49 4.64
N ASN A 127 5.45 -12.65 3.97
CA ASN A 127 6.45 -13.69 4.16
C ASN A 127 7.85 -13.23 3.73
N GLN A 128 7.94 -12.49 2.63
CA GLN A 128 9.20 -11.93 2.14
C GLN A 128 9.80 -10.93 3.14
N VAL A 129 8.97 -10.09 3.77
CA VAL A 129 9.40 -9.12 4.78
C VAL A 129 9.86 -9.84 6.05
N PHE A 130 9.03 -10.72 6.60
CA PHE A 130 9.35 -11.45 7.83
C PHE A 130 10.47 -12.50 7.66
N GLY A 131 10.74 -12.92 6.42
CA GLY A 131 11.91 -13.71 6.10
C GLY A 131 13.23 -12.92 6.13
N ARG A 132 13.17 -11.58 6.26
CA ARG A 132 14.34 -10.68 6.29
C ARG A 132 14.51 -9.93 7.60
N ALA A 133 13.43 -9.72 8.35
CA ALA A 133 13.48 -8.89 9.55
C ALA A 133 12.49 -9.33 10.62
N GLY A 134 12.90 -9.29 11.87
CA GLY A 134 12.03 -9.48 13.03
C GLY A 134 11.29 -8.20 13.43
N THR A 135 11.79 -7.02 13.03
CA THR A 135 11.14 -5.73 13.29
C THR A 135 10.83 -5.02 11.97
N VAL A 136 9.59 -4.60 11.81
CA VAL A 136 9.12 -3.85 10.64
C VAL A 136 8.67 -2.47 11.10
N ILE A 137 9.33 -1.43 10.59
CA ILE A 137 8.93 -0.03 10.83
C ILE A 137 8.04 0.41 9.69
N VAL A 138 6.83 0.89 9.99
CA VAL A 138 5.87 1.31 8.98
C VAL A 138 5.26 2.67 9.30
N GLU A 139 5.06 3.49 8.26
CA GLU A 139 4.38 4.76 8.41
C GLU A 139 2.88 4.57 8.67
N LYS A 140 2.37 5.21 9.73
CA LYS A 140 0.94 5.19 10.10
C LYS A 140 0.11 6.09 9.20
N ASN A 141 -0.28 5.58 8.06
CA ASN A 141 -1.02 6.34 7.05
C ASN A 141 -2.53 6.39 7.31
N SER A 142 -3.13 7.55 7.06
CA SER A 142 -4.59 7.69 7.03
C SER A 142 -5.15 7.34 5.65
N TYR A 143 -5.59 6.10 5.46
CA TYR A 143 -6.19 5.64 4.20
C TYR A 143 -7.49 6.38 3.86
N LYS A 144 -8.23 6.90 4.86
CA LYS A 144 -9.39 7.78 4.64
C LYS A 144 -8.97 9.11 3.99
N ALA A 145 -7.82 9.67 4.41
CA ALA A 145 -7.28 10.88 3.78
C ALA A 145 -6.87 10.62 2.33
N PHE A 146 -6.23 9.49 2.03
CA PHE A 146 -5.90 9.09 0.66
C PHE A 146 -7.15 8.92 -0.22
N GLN A 147 -8.25 8.36 0.31
CA GLN A 147 -9.51 8.25 -0.43
C GLN A 147 -10.06 9.63 -0.80
N ARG A 148 -10.05 10.59 0.15
CA ARG A 148 -10.49 11.98 -0.09
C ARG A 148 -9.59 12.70 -1.11
N ALA A 149 -8.31 12.39 -1.14
CA ALA A 149 -7.34 12.92 -2.12
C ALA A 149 -7.43 12.26 -3.52
N GLY A 150 -8.48 11.49 -3.81
CA GLY A 150 -8.71 10.90 -5.12
C GLY A 150 -8.06 9.52 -5.35
N TYR A 151 -7.35 8.97 -4.38
CA TYR A 151 -6.68 7.65 -4.51
C TYR A 151 -7.58 6.45 -4.19
N GLY A 152 -8.89 6.65 -3.99
CA GLY A 152 -9.82 5.59 -3.58
C GLY A 152 -9.81 4.36 -4.49
N LYS A 153 -9.76 4.55 -5.81
CA LYS A 153 -9.68 3.46 -6.79
C LYS A 153 -8.38 2.66 -6.65
N SER A 154 -7.24 3.34 -6.48
CA SER A 154 -5.93 2.71 -6.29
C SER A 154 -5.86 1.93 -4.99
N LEU A 155 -6.36 2.51 -3.89
CA LEU A 155 -6.45 1.84 -2.58
C LEU A 155 -7.36 0.61 -2.63
N GLY A 156 -8.50 0.70 -3.32
CA GLY A 156 -9.41 -0.44 -3.51
C GLY A 156 -8.76 -1.58 -4.29
N LYS A 157 -7.92 -1.25 -5.29
CA LYS A 157 -7.19 -2.21 -6.11
C LYS A 157 -6.02 -2.85 -5.36
N SER A 158 -5.18 -2.06 -4.71
CA SER A 158 -4.01 -2.52 -3.94
C SER A 158 -4.42 -3.24 -2.65
N GLY A 159 -5.45 -2.74 -1.97
CA GLY A 159 -5.85 -3.23 -0.65
C GLY A 159 -4.80 -3.02 0.43
N ILE A 160 -3.96 -1.98 0.29
CA ILE A 160 -2.79 -1.70 1.13
C ILE A 160 -3.13 -1.67 2.63
N ALA A 161 -4.27 -1.05 3.00
CA ALA A 161 -4.73 -1.03 4.39
C ALA A 161 -4.90 -2.45 4.95
N GLY A 162 -5.55 -3.34 4.18
CA GLY A 162 -5.70 -4.74 4.57
C GLY A 162 -4.39 -5.53 4.57
N LEU A 163 -3.39 -5.11 3.80
CA LEU A 163 -2.04 -5.70 3.84
C LEU A 163 -1.37 -5.34 5.16
N ILE A 164 -1.34 -4.07 5.55
CA ILE A 164 -0.75 -3.62 6.82
C ILE A 164 -1.44 -4.30 8.01
N THR A 165 -2.78 -4.29 8.05
CA THR A 165 -3.53 -4.99 9.12
C THR A 165 -3.14 -6.48 9.24
N ARG A 166 -2.99 -7.18 8.11
CA ARG A 166 -2.56 -8.59 8.12
C ARG A 166 -1.11 -8.75 8.53
N MET A 167 -0.23 -7.83 8.13
CA MET A 167 1.17 -7.83 8.52
C MET A 167 1.25 -7.73 10.05
N THR A 168 0.55 -6.76 10.66
CA THR A 168 0.48 -6.60 12.12
C THR A 168 -0.07 -7.85 12.81
N SER A 169 -1.21 -8.38 12.33
CA SER A 169 -1.79 -9.60 12.93
C SER A 169 -0.92 -10.85 12.78
N LYS A 170 -0.11 -10.93 11.72
CA LYS A 170 0.77 -12.07 11.49
C LYS A 170 2.09 -11.95 12.24
N ALA A 171 2.51 -10.74 12.58
CA ALA A 171 3.77 -10.49 13.26
C ALA A 171 3.89 -11.30 14.57
N GLU A 172 2.85 -11.29 15.40
CA GLU A 172 2.84 -12.04 16.66
C GLU A 172 3.10 -13.53 16.46
N SER A 173 2.38 -14.17 15.50
CA SER A 173 2.56 -15.59 15.18
C SER A 173 3.86 -15.92 14.46
N ALA A 174 4.53 -14.92 13.90
CA ALA A 174 5.84 -15.05 13.24
C ALA A 174 7.02 -14.75 14.18
N GLY A 175 6.77 -14.36 15.43
CA GLY A 175 7.80 -13.90 16.36
C GLY A 175 8.44 -12.57 15.94
N CYS A 176 7.71 -11.76 15.18
CA CYS A 176 8.10 -10.45 14.67
C CYS A 176 7.27 -9.35 15.31
N CYS A 177 7.67 -8.09 15.14
CA CYS A 177 6.88 -6.94 15.55
C CYS A 177 6.74 -5.93 14.41
N VAL A 178 5.65 -5.16 14.45
CA VAL A 178 5.39 -4.04 13.55
C VAL A 178 5.29 -2.76 14.39
N VAL A 179 6.16 -1.80 14.12
CA VAL A 179 6.22 -0.52 14.80
C VAL A 179 5.67 0.56 13.86
N GLU A 180 4.56 1.18 14.24
CA GLU A 180 3.97 2.28 13.49
C GLU A 180 4.54 3.62 13.94
N VAL A 181 5.03 4.42 12.98
CA VAL A 181 5.57 5.77 13.23
C VAL A 181 4.67 6.86 12.67
N SER A 182 4.65 8.01 13.33
CA SER A 182 3.79 9.13 12.92
C SER A 182 4.40 9.94 11.76
N PRO A 183 3.73 10.00 10.59
CA PRO A 183 4.20 10.80 9.46
C PRO A 183 4.13 12.30 9.71
N ARG A 184 3.33 12.75 10.66
CA ARG A 184 3.19 14.18 10.96
C ARG A 184 4.40 14.74 11.70
N LYS A 185 5.02 13.94 12.56
CA LYS A 185 6.19 14.32 13.34
C LYS A 185 7.47 14.13 12.53
N LEU A 186 7.65 12.93 12.00
CA LEU A 186 8.86 12.56 11.26
C LEU A 186 8.93 13.15 9.84
N ARG A 187 7.81 13.25 9.12
CA ARG A 187 7.74 13.72 7.73
C ARG A 187 8.78 13.06 6.81
N PRO A 188 8.82 11.71 6.72
CA PRO A 188 9.92 10.99 6.09
C PRO A 188 10.10 11.30 4.60
N SER A 189 9.04 11.65 3.87
CA SER A 189 9.11 12.05 2.46
C SER A 189 9.68 13.48 2.24
N GLN A 190 9.85 14.26 3.30
CA GLN A 190 10.37 15.63 3.26
C GLN A 190 11.79 15.73 3.86
N HIS A 191 12.18 14.82 4.72
CA HIS A 191 13.48 14.77 5.35
C HIS A 191 14.57 14.42 4.33
N ASP A 192 15.68 15.12 4.39
CA ASP A 192 16.85 14.89 3.56
C ASP A 192 17.92 14.15 4.39
N PRO A 193 18.24 12.90 4.04
CA PRO A 193 19.20 12.10 4.80
C PRO A 193 20.65 12.55 4.69
N GLU A 194 20.97 13.48 3.77
CA GLU A 194 22.31 14.07 3.64
C GLU A 194 22.51 15.24 4.60
N THR A 195 21.52 16.14 4.69
CA THR A 195 21.64 17.39 5.43
C THR A 195 20.86 17.43 6.73
N GLY A 196 19.91 16.51 6.93
CA GLY A 196 18.96 16.52 8.05
C GLY A 196 17.89 17.60 7.93
N THR A 197 17.82 18.33 6.81
CA THR A 197 16.84 19.40 6.60
C THR A 197 15.52 18.85 6.06
N TYR A 198 14.47 19.68 6.06
CA TYR A 198 13.17 19.30 5.56
C TYR A 198 12.78 20.16 4.35
N ARG A 199 12.52 19.53 3.22
CA ARG A 199 12.05 20.19 2.00
C ARG A 199 10.71 19.60 1.55
N LYS A 200 9.67 20.43 1.51
CA LYS A 200 8.38 20.03 0.94
C LYS A 200 8.50 19.92 -0.59
N LYS A 201 8.09 18.77 -1.12
CA LYS A 201 8.13 18.47 -2.56
C LYS A 201 6.74 18.42 -3.14
N ALA A 202 6.61 18.74 -4.42
CA ALA A 202 5.36 18.55 -5.14
C ALA A 202 5.05 17.05 -5.32
N LEU A 203 3.77 16.69 -5.47
CA LEU A 203 3.36 15.27 -5.61
C LEU A 203 3.88 14.62 -6.90
N TRP A 204 4.17 15.40 -7.92
CA TRP A 204 4.74 14.92 -9.18
C TRP A 204 6.26 14.72 -9.13
N GLU A 205 6.97 15.34 -8.18
CA GLU A 205 8.40 15.10 -7.96
C GLU A 205 8.60 13.68 -7.42
N ARG A 206 9.19 12.82 -8.24
CA ARG A 206 9.46 11.41 -7.91
C ARG A 206 10.89 11.15 -7.48
N SER A 207 11.78 12.13 -7.71
CA SER A 207 13.18 12.06 -7.31
C SER A 207 13.42 12.95 -6.09
N HIS A 208 14.24 12.46 -5.18
CA HIS A 208 14.77 13.21 -4.04
C HIS A 208 16.21 13.59 -4.33
N GLN A 209 16.50 14.88 -4.44
CA GLN A 209 17.86 15.41 -4.51
C GLN A 209 18.47 15.35 -3.11
N LEU A 210 19.68 14.85 -3.00
CA LEU A 210 20.38 14.64 -1.74
C LEU A 210 21.27 15.87 -1.45
N GLY A 211 20.83 16.68 -0.50
CA GLY A 211 21.44 18.00 -0.25
C GLY A 211 21.42 18.89 -1.49
N ASP A 212 22.45 19.70 -1.63
CA ASP A 212 22.69 20.55 -2.82
C ASP A 212 23.66 19.87 -3.81
N THR A 213 23.58 18.55 -3.92
CA THR A 213 24.46 17.74 -4.77
C THR A 213 23.73 17.25 -6.03
N ASP A 214 24.49 16.72 -6.99
CA ASP A 214 23.96 16.07 -8.20
C ASP A 214 23.53 14.62 -7.96
N TRP A 215 23.40 14.20 -6.71
CA TRP A 215 22.91 12.87 -6.35
C TRP A 215 21.41 12.86 -6.11
N TYR A 216 20.74 11.85 -6.65
CA TYR A 216 19.30 11.69 -6.58
C TYR A 216 18.93 10.28 -6.15
N MET A 217 17.84 10.15 -5.41
CA MET A 217 17.22 8.88 -5.01
C MET A 217 15.72 8.89 -5.36
N ASP A 218 15.10 7.73 -5.59
CA ASP A 218 13.63 7.65 -5.66
C ASP A 218 13.04 8.17 -4.35
N ARG A 219 12.01 9.02 -4.44
CA ARG A 219 11.42 9.69 -3.27
C ARG A 219 10.84 8.71 -2.26
N ASP A 220 10.17 7.65 -2.73
CA ASP A 220 9.54 6.67 -1.84
C ASP A 220 10.63 5.80 -1.18
N LEU A 221 11.76 5.58 -1.87
CA LEU A 221 12.90 4.89 -1.29
C LEU A 221 13.64 5.74 -0.26
N ALA A 222 13.79 7.04 -0.52
CA ALA A 222 14.34 7.98 0.48
C ALA A 222 13.44 8.01 1.72
N ALA A 223 12.12 8.03 1.56
CA ALA A 223 11.18 7.97 2.68
C ALA A 223 11.31 6.67 3.48
N ALA A 224 11.44 5.52 2.80
CA ALA A 224 11.65 4.23 3.47
C ALA A 224 13.02 4.17 4.19
N MET A 225 14.07 4.75 3.59
CA MET A 225 15.39 4.87 4.23
C MET A 225 15.31 5.72 5.51
N ASN A 226 14.67 6.88 5.44
CA ASN A 226 14.47 7.75 6.60
C ASN A 226 13.69 7.03 7.71
N LEU A 227 12.62 6.30 7.37
CA LEU A 227 11.90 5.47 8.33
C LEU A 227 12.77 4.42 9.01
N TYR A 228 13.75 3.85 8.30
CA TYR A 228 14.66 2.87 8.87
C TYR A 228 15.54 3.44 9.98
N PHE A 229 15.98 4.69 9.83
CA PHE A 229 16.82 5.40 10.80
C PHE A 229 16.01 6.26 11.79
N ALA A 230 14.69 6.20 11.72
CA ALA A 230 13.83 6.89 12.68
C ALA A 230 13.86 6.19 14.04
N ASP A 231 13.88 6.98 15.09
CA ASP A 231 13.60 6.53 16.45
C ASP A 231 12.15 6.89 16.80
N PRO A 232 11.27 5.88 16.94
CA PRO A 232 9.86 6.10 17.27
C PRO A 232 9.64 6.68 18.66
N ALA A 233 10.60 6.54 19.58
CA ALA A 233 10.48 7.03 20.97
C ALA A 233 10.75 8.53 21.07
N THR A 234 11.69 9.02 20.27
CA THR A 234 12.09 10.45 20.29
C THR A 234 11.53 11.24 19.14
N ASP A 235 10.87 10.59 18.15
CA ASP A 235 10.41 11.19 16.90
C ASP A 235 11.56 11.93 16.15
N SER A 236 12.76 11.35 16.13
CA SER A 236 13.96 11.93 15.51
C SER A 236 14.62 10.93 14.56
N TYR A 237 15.62 11.41 13.81
CA TYR A 237 16.43 10.58 12.92
C TYR A 237 17.87 10.47 13.43
N ASP A 238 18.47 9.29 13.26
CA ASP A 238 19.92 9.13 13.40
C ASP A 238 20.64 9.58 12.13
N LEU A 239 20.86 10.89 12.01
CA LEU A 239 21.47 11.51 10.83
C LEU A 239 22.86 10.95 10.51
N LYS A 240 23.65 10.58 11.52
CA LYS A 240 24.99 10.01 11.28
C LYS A 240 24.89 8.63 10.64
N ALA A 241 23.96 7.81 11.08
CA ALA A 241 23.71 6.51 10.48
C ALA A 241 23.12 6.64 9.08
N GLU A 242 22.21 7.60 8.84
CA GLU A 242 21.67 7.91 7.51
C GLU A 242 22.78 8.29 6.53
N GLN A 243 23.65 9.25 6.89
CA GLN A 243 24.77 9.70 6.09
C GLN A 243 25.76 8.56 5.79
N SER A 244 26.04 7.71 6.77
CA SER A 244 26.91 6.56 6.60
C SER A 244 26.34 5.53 5.62
N ALA A 245 25.05 5.26 5.72
CA ALA A 245 24.35 4.38 4.79
C ALA A 245 24.28 4.96 3.37
N LEU A 246 24.02 6.27 3.27
CA LEU A 246 23.98 6.98 2.01
C LEU A 246 25.35 6.98 1.30
N ALA A 247 26.44 7.19 2.05
CA ALA A 247 27.79 7.13 1.51
C ALA A 247 28.10 5.74 0.91
N ARG A 248 27.69 4.65 1.57
CA ARG A 248 27.82 3.29 1.01
C ARG A 248 27.00 3.11 -0.27
N LEU A 249 25.78 3.62 -0.32
CA LEU A 249 24.93 3.57 -1.52
C LEU A 249 25.55 4.34 -2.68
N LYS A 250 26.15 5.51 -2.43
CA LYS A 250 26.86 6.31 -3.44
C LYS A 250 28.08 5.58 -4.00
N GLN A 251 28.84 4.87 -3.15
CA GLN A 251 30.00 4.07 -3.59
C GLN A 251 29.62 2.92 -4.54
N VAL A 252 28.45 2.33 -4.37
CA VAL A 252 27.96 1.24 -5.22
C VAL A 252 27.29 1.77 -6.50
N SER A 253 27.15 3.08 -6.64
CA SER A 253 26.37 3.78 -7.68
C SER A 253 27.02 3.79 -9.08
N GLY A 254 27.88 2.87 -9.42
CA GLY A 254 28.37 2.67 -10.79
C GLY A 254 27.72 1.50 -11.53
N ASN A 255 26.91 0.69 -10.85
CA ASN A 255 26.34 -0.54 -11.39
C ASN A 255 24.90 -0.36 -11.87
N ALA A 256 24.51 -1.07 -12.91
CA ALA A 256 23.12 -1.11 -13.38
C ALA A 256 22.19 -1.55 -12.25
N GLY A 257 21.20 -0.71 -11.91
CA GLY A 257 20.25 -0.98 -10.81
C GLY A 257 20.55 -0.22 -9.51
N SER A 258 21.53 0.68 -9.49
CA SER A 258 21.82 1.51 -8.32
C SER A 258 20.58 2.32 -7.88
N VAL A 259 20.31 2.31 -6.57
CA VAL A 259 19.19 3.04 -5.94
C VAL A 259 19.46 4.54 -5.81
N VAL A 260 20.72 4.95 -5.89
CA VAL A 260 21.18 6.35 -5.92
C VAL A 260 21.78 6.63 -7.29
N GLN A 261 21.38 7.71 -7.92
CA GLN A 261 21.81 8.08 -9.26
C GLN A 261 22.55 9.43 -9.22
N TYR A 262 23.68 9.49 -9.88
CA TYR A 262 24.37 10.74 -10.17
C TYR A 262 23.81 11.33 -11.47
N LYS A 263 23.28 12.54 -11.42
CA LYS A 263 22.79 13.29 -12.58
C LYS A 263 23.45 14.67 -12.54
N PRO A 264 24.55 14.87 -13.25
CA PRO A 264 25.20 16.20 -13.32
C PRO A 264 24.21 17.22 -13.85
N ALA A 265 24.15 18.38 -13.25
CA ALA A 265 23.42 19.51 -13.81
C ALA A 265 23.94 19.75 -15.25
N ASN A 266 23.03 19.76 -16.21
CA ASN A 266 23.38 20.17 -17.57
C ASN A 266 23.89 21.62 -17.47
N ARG A 267 25.22 21.80 -17.51
CA ARG A 267 25.85 23.06 -17.77
C ARG A 267 25.67 23.40 -19.26
N GLN A 268 24.46 23.75 -19.61
CA GLN A 268 24.14 24.45 -20.84
C GLN A 268 23.21 25.56 -20.42
N ASP A 269 23.82 26.70 -20.11
CA ASP A 269 23.35 28.08 -20.33
C ASP A 269 24.36 29.00 -19.63
N GLU A 270 25.50 29.22 -20.30
CA GLU A 270 26.26 30.46 -20.28
C GLU A 270 26.18 31.10 -21.66
#